data_73087a1d10bd9f7ec40f03ed25efc761
#
_entry.id   73087a1d10bd9f7ec40f03ed25efc761
#
_cell.length_a   1.000
_cell.length_b   1.000
_cell.length_c   1.000
_cell.angle_alpha   90.00
_cell.angle_beta   90.00
_cell.angle_gamma   90.00
#
_symmetry.space_group_name_H-M   'P 1'
#
loop_
_entity.id
_entity.type
_entity.pdbx_description
1 polymer ?
#
loop_
_entity_poly.entity_id
_entity_poly.type
_entity_poly.pdbx_seq_one_letter_code
_entity_poly.pdbx_strand_id
1 'polypeptide(L)'
;MDYSPLYRLIAEIPAGQVATYGQLARIVGCSPRQVGHALATLDGKQAEIVPWHRVVNAQGKISPRSEGGGETLQADLLRQEGVVLRPSGAIDLKTFKWSGPFDPDAY
;
A
#
# COMPACT_ATOMS: atom_id res chain seq x y z
N MET A 1 -1.55 -6.83 18.91
CA MET A 1 -0.51 -7.18 17.93
C MET A 1 0.40 -5.99 17.66
N ASP A 2 1.69 -6.23 17.60
CA ASP A 2 2.66 -5.18 17.26
C ASP A 2 2.77 -5.06 15.74
N TYR A 3 2.38 -3.93 15.18
CA TYR A 3 2.43 -3.68 13.74
C TYR A 3 3.73 -3.04 13.26
N SER A 4 4.72 -2.85 14.16
CA SER A 4 5.99 -2.22 13.78
C SER A 4 6.71 -2.92 12.62
N PRO A 5 6.78 -4.26 12.56
CA PRO A 5 7.39 -4.91 11.40
C PRO A 5 6.65 -4.62 10.09
N LEU A 6 5.32 -4.54 10.15
CA LEU A 6 4.50 -4.22 8.97
C LEU A 6 4.76 -2.78 8.51
N TYR A 7 4.80 -1.83 9.43
CA TYR A 7 5.04 -0.43 9.08
C TYR A 7 6.43 -0.23 8.48
N ARG A 8 7.44 -0.94 9.00
CA ARG A 8 8.79 -0.90 8.43
C ARG A 8 8.81 -1.46 7.01
N LEU A 9 8.07 -2.54 6.78
CA LEU A 9 7.97 -3.12 5.44
C LEU A 9 7.30 -2.16 4.46
N ILE A 10 6.20 -1.53 4.87
CA ILE A 10 5.50 -0.56 4.01
C ILE A 10 6.42 0.62 3.68
N ALA A 11 7.23 1.06 4.64
CA ALA A 11 8.18 2.15 4.41
C ALA A 11 9.23 1.83 3.34
N GLU A 12 9.45 0.56 3.04
CA GLU A 12 10.39 0.14 2.00
C GLU A 12 9.79 0.22 0.59
N ILE A 13 8.47 0.37 0.45
CA ILE A 13 7.83 0.48 -0.87
C ILE A 13 8.28 1.81 -1.51
N PRO A 14 8.96 1.77 -2.67
CA PRO A 14 9.42 3.00 -3.30
C PRO A 14 8.28 3.87 -3.82
N ALA A 15 8.53 5.18 -3.91
CA ALA A 15 7.59 6.07 -4.59
C ALA A 15 7.39 5.63 -6.03
N GLY A 16 6.16 5.62 -6.49
CA GLY A 16 5.82 5.17 -7.84
C GLY A 16 5.51 3.68 -7.93
N GLN A 17 5.57 2.95 -6.81
CA GLN A 17 5.21 1.54 -6.77
C GLN A 17 4.13 1.30 -5.71
N VAL A 18 3.44 0.18 -5.82
CA VAL A 18 2.38 -0.20 -4.89
C VAL A 18 2.54 -1.65 -4.45
N ALA A 19 2.03 -1.97 -3.28
CA ALA A 19 1.96 -3.34 -2.77
C ALA A 19 0.51 -3.68 -2.45
N THR A 20 0.18 -4.96 -2.47
CA THR A 20 -1.16 -5.41 -2.12
C THR A 20 -1.21 -5.83 -0.65
N TYR A 21 -2.41 -5.80 -0.07
CA TYR A 21 -2.61 -6.29 1.30
C TYR A 21 -2.11 -7.73 1.46
N GLY A 22 -2.40 -8.59 0.48
CA GLY A 22 -1.99 -9.99 0.53
C GLY A 22 -0.48 -10.17 0.44
N GLN A 23 0.19 -9.37 -0.37
CA GLN A 23 1.65 -9.40 -0.49
C GLN A 23 2.31 -9.06 0.84
N LEU A 24 1.89 -7.97 1.45
CA LEU A 24 2.43 -7.52 2.73
C LEU A 24 2.16 -8.53 3.84
N ALA A 25 0.95 -9.06 3.88
CA ALA A 25 0.55 -10.05 4.87
C ALA A 25 1.41 -11.31 4.79
N ARG A 26 1.70 -11.77 3.58
CA ARG A 26 2.52 -12.96 3.35
C ARG A 26 3.96 -12.75 3.84
N ILE A 27 4.51 -11.58 3.57
CA ILE A 27 5.90 -11.27 3.96
C ILE A 27 6.03 -11.16 5.47
N VAL A 28 5.07 -10.47 6.12
CA VAL A 28 5.10 -10.25 7.57
C VAL A 28 4.62 -11.49 8.34
N GLY A 29 3.80 -12.32 7.72
CA GLY A 29 3.23 -13.51 8.39
C GLY A 29 1.92 -13.24 9.11
N CYS A 30 1.08 -12.37 8.53
CA CYS A 30 -0.25 -12.08 9.06
C CYS A 30 -1.31 -12.22 7.96
N SER A 31 -2.53 -11.79 8.23
CA SER A 31 -3.62 -11.82 7.24
C SER A 31 -3.76 -10.47 6.54
N PRO A 32 -4.33 -10.44 5.31
CA PRO A 32 -4.64 -9.17 4.65
C PRO A 32 -5.57 -8.28 5.49
N ARG A 33 -6.48 -8.90 6.25
CA ARG A 33 -7.38 -8.19 7.15
C ARG A 33 -6.62 -7.43 8.23
N GLN A 34 -5.57 -8.05 8.78
CA GLN A 34 -4.72 -7.41 9.78
C GLN A 34 -3.94 -6.23 9.18
N VAL A 35 -3.49 -6.36 7.95
CA VAL A 35 -2.85 -5.24 7.24
C VAL A 35 -3.83 -4.07 7.12
N GLY A 36 -5.07 -4.35 6.71
CA GLY A 36 -6.10 -3.33 6.61
C GLY A 36 -6.38 -2.65 7.93
N HIS A 37 -6.47 -3.42 9.01
CA HIS A 37 -6.69 -2.90 10.36
C HIS A 37 -5.53 -2.02 10.81
N ALA A 38 -4.30 -2.45 10.56
CA ALA A 38 -3.12 -1.68 10.92
C ALA A 38 -3.11 -0.31 10.24
N LEU A 39 -3.47 -0.26 8.96
CA LEU A 39 -3.53 1.00 8.22
C LEU A 39 -4.69 1.89 8.69
N ALA A 40 -5.82 1.28 9.02
CA ALA A 40 -6.99 2.02 9.48
C ALA A 40 -6.77 2.66 10.86
N THR A 41 -5.83 2.15 11.64
CA THR A 41 -5.55 2.62 13.00
C THR A 41 -4.29 3.49 13.11
N LEU A 42 -3.70 3.88 11.97
CA LEU A 42 -2.58 4.82 11.99
C LEU A 42 -2.99 6.15 12.59
N ASP A 43 -2.18 6.68 13.51
CA ASP A 43 -2.37 8.05 14.01
C ASP A 43 -1.78 9.07 13.01
N GLY A 44 -1.97 10.37 13.29
CA GLY A 44 -1.51 11.41 12.39
C GLY A 44 -0.01 11.42 12.15
N LYS A 45 0.78 11.13 13.17
CA LYS A 45 2.25 11.07 13.06
C LYS A 45 2.69 9.86 12.26
N GLN A 46 2.09 8.72 12.52
CA GLN A 46 2.39 7.49 11.78
C GLN A 46 2.01 7.62 10.32
N ALA A 47 0.87 8.25 10.03
CA ALA A 47 0.40 8.45 8.67
C ALA A 47 1.32 9.36 7.85
N GLU A 48 2.08 10.24 8.51
CA GLU A 48 3.08 11.08 7.84
C GLU A 48 4.33 10.29 7.44
N ILE A 49 4.65 9.24 8.20
CA ILE A 49 5.88 8.46 8.03
C ILE A 49 5.63 7.20 7.20
N VAL A 50 4.51 6.53 7.45
CA VAL A 50 4.16 5.27 6.77
C VAL A 50 3.46 5.61 5.45
N PRO A 51 4.01 5.20 4.29
CA PRO A 51 3.40 5.51 3.00
C PRO A 51 2.19 4.60 2.74
N TRP A 52 1.15 4.75 3.53
CA TRP A 52 -0.07 3.96 3.48
C TRP A 52 -0.75 4.01 2.11
N HIS A 53 -0.57 5.11 1.38
CA HIS A 53 -1.18 5.31 0.06
C HIS A 53 -0.63 4.32 -0.98
N ARG A 54 0.50 3.69 -0.71
CA ARG A 54 1.13 2.71 -1.61
C ARG A 54 0.59 1.29 -1.41
N VAL A 55 -0.45 1.12 -0.59
CA VAL A 55 -1.06 -0.19 -0.33
C VAL A 55 -2.45 -0.23 -0.96
N VAL A 56 -2.67 -1.21 -1.83
CA VAL A 56 -3.90 -1.37 -2.60
C VAL A 56 -4.43 -2.81 -2.47
N ASN A 57 -5.65 -3.05 -2.97
CA ASN A 57 -6.21 -4.40 -2.92
C ASN A 57 -5.66 -5.29 -4.05
N ALA A 58 -6.06 -6.56 -4.05
CA ALA A 58 -5.54 -7.54 -5.01
C ALA A 58 -5.88 -7.21 -6.47
N GLN A 59 -6.89 -6.39 -6.72
CA GLN A 59 -7.27 -5.92 -8.05
C GLN A 59 -6.55 -4.63 -8.45
N GLY A 60 -5.67 -4.12 -7.61
CA GLY A 60 -4.98 -2.85 -7.85
C GLY A 60 -5.83 -1.63 -7.57
N LYS A 61 -6.91 -1.79 -6.83
CA LYS A 61 -7.82 -0.70 -6.51
C LYS A 61 -7.60 -0.17 -5.11
N ILE A 62 -7.88 1.10 -4.94
CA ILE A 62 -7.91 1.76 -3.65
C ILE A 62 -9.12 1.25 -2.87
N SER A 63 -8.90 0.81 -1.63
CA SER A 63 -9.99 0.33 -0.79
C SER A 63 -10.87 1.50 -0.35
N PRO A 64 -12.21 1.37 -0.42
CA PRO A 64 -13.11 2.39 0.11
C PRO A 64 -12.89 2.60 1.60
N ARG A 65 -12.97 3.86 2.03
CA ARG A 65 -12.91 4.21 3.44
C ARG A 65 -14.26 4.69 3.91
N SER A 66 -14.62 4.35 5.14
CA SER A 66 -15.89 4.75 5.74
C SER A 66 -16.02 6.26 5.91
N GLU A 67 -14.89 6.95 6.07
CA GLU A 67 -14.85 8.41 6.11
C GLU A 67 -14.48 8.91 4.71
N GLY A 68 -15.34 9.66 4.07
CA GLY A 68 -15.09 10.15 2.72
C GLY A 68 -13.82 10.97 2.60
N GLY A 69 -13.22 11.00 1.42
CA GLY A 69 -12.06 11.82 1.09
C GLY A 69 -10.72 11.08 1.12
N GLY A 70 -10.59 10.01 1.91
CA GLY A 70 -9.35 9.24 1.97
C GLY A 70 -8.98 8.60 0.64
N GLU A 71 -9.97 8.16 -0.12
CA GLU A 71 -9.76 7.57 -1.44
C GLU A 71 -9.20 8.60 -2.43
N THR A 72 -9.72 9.80 -2.40
CA THR A 72 -9.26 10.89 -3.27
C THR A 72 -7.83 11.29 -2.92
N LEU A 73 -7.53 11.42 -1.63
CA LEU A 73 -6.19 11.73 -1.19
C LEU A 73 -5.19 10.65 -1.62
N GLN A 74 -5.55 9.39 -1.44
CA GLN A 74 -4.69 8.28 -1.84
C GLN A 74 -4.40 8.31 -3.35
N ALA A 75 -5.43 8.52 -4.16
CA ALA A 75 -5.28 8.62 -5.60
C ALA A 75 -4.37 9.79 -6.00
N ASP A 76 -4.56 10.94 -5.38
CA ASP A 76 -3.74 12.12 -5.67
C ASP A 76 -2.27 11.90 -5.30
N LEU A 77 -2.01 11.30 -4.15
CA LEU A 77 -0.64 10.98 -3.74
C LEU A 77 0.03 10.02 -4.70
N LEU A 78 -0.68 8.99 -5.16
CA LEU A 78 -0.15 8.04 -6.13
C LEU A 78 0.13 8.70 -7.47
N ARG A 79 -0.76 9.56 -7.95
CA ARG A 79 -0.55 10.29 -9.19
C ARG A 79 0.66 11.21 -9.12
N GLN A 80 0.87 11.85 -7.98
CA GLN A 80 2.06 12.68 -7.76
C GLN A 80 3.35 11.86 -7.85
N GLU A 81 3.29 10.59 -7.56
CA GLU A 81 4.44 9.68 -7.66
C GLU A 81 4.59 9.05 -9.05
N GLY A 82 3.72 9.39 -9.98
CA GLY A 82 3.76 8.87 -11.34
C GLY A 82 2.95 7.59 -11.57
N VAL A 83 2.17 7.16 -10.59
CA VAL A 83 1.29 6.00 -10.75
C VAL A 83 0.08 6.39 -11.57
N VAL A 84 -0.22 5.61 -12.61
CA VAL A 84 -1.34 5.86 -13.51
C VAL A 84 -2.53 5.05 -13.05
N LEU A 85 -3.66 5.74 -12.80
CA LEU A 85 -4.93 5.10 -12.49
C LEU A 85 -5.78 5.06 -13.74
N ARG A 86 -6.36 3.89 -14.03
CA ARG A 86 -7.30 3.73 -15.15
C ARG A 86 -8.62 4.45 -14.83
N PRO A 87 -9.47 4.69 -15.82
CA PRO A 87 -10.79 5.28 -15.54
C PRO A 87 -11.60 4.53 -14.50
N SER A 88 -11.41 3.21 -14.38
CA SER A 88 -12.04 2.39 -13.35
C SER A 88 -11.48 2.64 -11.95
N GLY A 89 -10.36 3.38 -11.83
CA GLY A 89 -9.64 3.56 -10.59
C GLY A 89 -8.61 2.45 -10.30
N ALA A 90 -8.48 1.49 -11.21
CA ALA A 90 -7.53 0.39 -11.03
C ALA A 90 -6.12 0.78 -11.47
N ILE A 91 -5.13 0.22 -10.81
CA ILE A 91 -3.71 0.37 -11.12
C ILE A 91 -3.25 -0.91 -11.80
N ASP A 92 -2.45 -0.78 -12.86
CA ASP A 92 -1.86 -1.94 -13.53
C ASP A 92 -0.74 -2.51 -12.65
N LEU A 93 -1.06 -3.61 -11.95
CA LEU A 93 -0.10 -4.24 -11.04
C LEU A 93 1.11 -4.82 -11.76
N LYS A 94 0.99 -5.17 -13.04
CA LYS A 94 2.14 -5.63 -13.82
C LYS A 94 3.20 -4.54 -13.96
N THR A 95 2.76 -3.29 -14.05
CA THR A 95 3.65 -2.15 -14.21
C THR A 95 4.12 -1.58 -12.88
N PHE A 96 3.21 -1.47 -11.89
CA PHE A 96 3.45 -0.68 -10.69
C PHE A 96 3.65 -1.48 -9.42
N LYS A 97 3.44 -2.80 -9.45
CA LYS A 97 3.58 -3.61 -8.23
C LYS A 97 5.04 -3.71 -7.80
N TRP A 98 5.27 -3.41 -6.52
CA TRP A 98 6.57 -3.61 -5.87
C TRP A 98 6.90 -5.10 -5.82
N SER A 99 8.15 -5.45 -6.13
CA SER A 99 8.61 -6.84 -6.12
C SER A 99 8.88 -7.38 -4.73
N GLY A 100 8.86 -6.54 -3.71
CA GLY A 100 9.14 -6.93 -2.34
C GLY A 100 10.51 -6.49 -1.88
N PRO A 101 10.86 -6.74 -0.61
CA PRO A 101 12.15 -6.35 -0.05
C PRO A 101 13.32 -7.18 -0.60
N PHE A 102 13.00 -8.29 -1.27
CA PHE A 102 14.01 -9.15 -1.89
C PHE A 102 13.84 -9.09 -3.39
N ASP A 103 14.92 -8.79 -4.10
CA ASP A 103 14.96 -8.84 -5.55
C ASP A 103 15.59 -10.19 -5.93
N PRO A 104 14.81 -11.13 -6.48
CA PRO A 104 15.36 -12.43 -6.87
C PRO A 104 16.42 -12.33 -7.96
N ASP A 105 16.41 -11.25 -8.75
CA ASP A 105 17.39 -11.04 -9.80
C ASP A 105 18.69 -10.43 -9.28
N ALA A 106 18.74 -10.04 -8.01
CA ALA A 106 19.93 -9.48 -7.39
C ALA A 106 20.90 -10.56 -6.89
N TYR A 107 20.49 -11.81 -6.91
CA TYR A 107 21.29 -12.95 -6.40
C TYR A 107 21.69 -13.89 -7.52
#